data_657aae149d92d571e59a34a4370e9af0
#
_entry.id   657aae149d92d571e59a34a4370e9af0
#
_cell.length_a   1.000
_cell.length_b   1.000
_cell.length_c   1.000
_cell.angle_alpha   90.00
_cell.angle_beta   90.00
_cell.angle_gamma   90.00
#
_symmetry.space_group_name_H-M   'P 1'
#
loop_
_entity.id
_entity.type
_entity.pdbx_description
1 polymer ?
#
loop_
_entity_poly.entity_id
_entity_poly.type
_entity_poly.pdbx_seq_one_letter_code
_entity_poly.pdbx_strand_id
1 'polypeptide(L)'
;IRLSLVGSEMCIRDRLKSMKEFSIGGIPIVDKSNSLVGIVTNRDLRFENDMNKPIEEVMTFKNIITGSPGITLKQAEKILQKNKIEKLPVVDKENKLVGLITFRDIQKITLKPSSNKDEFGRLRVAAAIGVGGDNLERCKMLYKSGVDAVVIDTAHAHTKSVLKIIKDVKKSFPDLDVVAGNVATAEAAKFLAKAGVDGVKVGIGPGSICTTRIVAGVGYPQLSAINNVYNALKGSGISIVADGGVKHTGDITKAIAAGADCVMLGSMLAGTLESPGETIIYEGRKFKTYRGMGLSLIHISEPTRLRRISYAVFC
;
A
#
# COMPACT_ATOMS: atom_id res chain seq x y z
N ILE A 1 -7.35 -1.88 9.30
CA ILE A 1 -8.34 -2.98 9.21
C ILE A 1 -9.45 -2.60 10.18
N ARG A 2 -10.62 -2.18 9.66
CA ARG A 2 -11.84 -2.18 10.47
C ARG A 2 -12.18 -3.66 10.69
N LEU A 3 -11.61 -4.25 11.73
CA LEU A 3 -12.21 -5.42 12.33
C LEU A 3 -13.60 -4.98 12.74
N SER A 4 -14.64 -5.60 12.20
CA SER A 4 -15.99 -5.42 12.71
C SER A 4 -15.94 -5.78 14.20
N LEU A 5 -15.94 -4.77 15.03
CA LEU A 5 -15.91 -4.86 16.47
C LEU A 5 -17.24 -5.50 16.88
N VAL A 6 -17.19 -6.71 17.38
CA VAL A 6 -18.39 -7.53 17.52
C VAL A 6 -18.59 -7.83 18.98
N GLY A 7 -19.84 -7.78 19.42
CA GLY A 7 -20.26 -7.95 20.78
C GLY A 7 -19.73 -9.22 21.48
N SER A 8 -19.77 -9.20 22.77
CA SER A 8 -19.33 -10.28 23.66
C SER A 8 -20.09 -11.60 23.48
N GLU A 9 -21.26 -11.54 22.82
CA GLU A 9 -22.17 -12.67 22.60
C GLU A 9 -21.73 -13.66 21.50
N MET A 10 -20.71 -13.31 20.69
CA MET A 10 -20.26 -14.21 19.60
C MET A 10 -19.45 -15.39 20.13
N CYS A 11 -19.63 -16.55 19.47
CA CYS A 11 -18.92 -17.77 19.86
C CYS A 11 -17.42 -17.74 19.52
N ILE A 12 -16.66 -18.58 20.22
CA ILE A 12 -15.20 -18.73 20.03
C ILE A 12 -14.87 -19.13 18.60
N ARG A 13 -15.66 -20.01 17.97
CA ARG A 13 -15.46 -20.49 16.59
C ARG A 13 -15.34 -19.33 15.59
N ASP A 14 -16.26 -18.36 15.66
CA ASP A 14 -16.30 -17.23 14.72
C ASP A 14 -15.07 -16.33 14.91
N ARG A 15 -14.61 -16.20 16.15
CA ARG A 15 -13.40 -15.44 16.47
C ARG A 15 -12.15 -16.11 15.97
N LEU A 16 -12.01 -17.41 16.15
CA LEU A 16 -10.90 -18.18 15.62
C LEU A 16 -10.87 -18.12 14.08
N LYS A 17 -12.03 -18.16 13.44
CA LYS A 17 -12.13 -17.99 11.98
C LYS A 17 -11.58 -16.62 11.57
N SER A 18 -12.04 -15.55 12.19
CA SER A 18 -11.54 -14.19 11.91
C SER A 18 -10.04 -14.06 12.22
N MET A 19 -9.57 -14.62 13.33
CA MET A 19 -8.14 -14.58 13.69
C MET A 19 -7.27 -15.33 12.67
N LYS A 20 -7.73 -16.45 12.14
CA LYS A 20 -7.04 -17.21 11.08
C LYS A 20 -7.08 -16.45 9.75
N GLU A 21 -8.25 -15.97 9.34
CA GLU A 21 -8.46 -15.25 8.08
C GLU A 21 -7.56 -14.01 7.99
N PHE A 22 -7.49 -13.22 9.08
CA PHE A 22 -6.68 -12.00 9.12
C PHE A 22 -5.26 -12.20 9.70
N SER A 23 -4.87 -13.44 10.01
CA SER A 23 -3.55 -13.77 10.60
C SER A 23 -3.21 -12.94 11.84
N ILE A 24 -4.19 -12.72 12.73
CA ILE A 24 -4.06 -11.92 13.95
C ILE A 24 -4.08 -12.79 15.20
N GLY A 25 -3.28 -12.42 16.19
CA GLY A 25 -3.12 -13.18 17.44
C GLY A 25 -3.98 -12.70 18.60
N GLY A 26 -4.97 -11.84 18.38
CA GLY A 26 -5.93 -11.37 19.39
C GLY A 26 -6.76 -10.20 18.92
N ILE A 27 -7.94 -10.06 19.53
CA ILE A 27 -8.99 -9.12 19.14
C ILE A 27 -9.51 -8.41 20.40
N PRO A 28 -9.59 -7.07 20.42
CA PRO A 28 -10.33 -6.35 21.46
C PRO A 28 -11.83 -6.57 21.26
N ILE A 29 -12.54 -6.75 22.36
CA ILE A 29 -13.99 -6.96 22.39
C ILE A 29 -14.65 -5.67 22.88
N VAL A 30 -15.68 -5.24 22.17
CA VAL A 30 -16.43 -4.02 22.52
C VAL A 30 -17.92 -4.32 22.62
N ASP A 31 -18.62 -3.46 23.32
CA ASP A 31 -20.10 -3.46 23.37
C ASP A 31 -20.71 -2.73 22.17
N LYS A 32 -22.05 -2.62 22.17
CA LYS A 32 -22.80 -1.92 21.11
C LYS A 32 -22.47 -0.43 21.01
N SER A 33 -21.93 0.17 22.06
CA SER A 33 -21.50 1.58 22.11
C SER A 33 -20.06 1.79 21.68
N ASN A 34 -19.35 0.74 21.25
CA ASN A 34 -17.94 0.70 20.93
C ASN A 34 -17.01 0.86 22.17
N SER A 35 -17.54 0.66 23.39
CA SER A 35 -16.72 0.68 24.60
C SER A 35 -15.97 -0.63 24.77
N LEU A 36 -14.72 -0.55 25.18
CA LEU A 36 -13.86 -1.72 25.39
C LEU A 36 -14.36 -2.51 26.62
N VAL A 37 -14.78 -3.77 26.41
CA VAL A 37 -15.23 -4.66 27.47
C VAL A 37 -14.29 -5.82 27.73
N GLY A 38 -13.43 -6.17 26.78
CA GLY A 38 -12.51 -7.29 26.93
C GLY A 38 -11.44 -7.34 25.84
N ILE A 39 -10.56 -8.30 26.00
CA ILE A 39 -9.60 -8.69 24.93
C ILE A 39 -9.48 -10.21 24.95
N VAL A 40 -9.47 -10.81 23.76
CA VAL A 40 -9.20 -12.24 23.59
C VAL A 40 -7.94 -12.42 22.76
N THR A 41 -7.09 -13.35 23.15
CA THR A 41 -5.82 -13.65 22.50
C THR A 41 -5.68 -15.15 22.24
N ASN A 42 -4.72 -15.53 21.42
CA ASN A 42 -4.38 -16.95 21.22
C ASN A 42 -4.05 -17.68 22.55
N ARG A 43 -3.60 -16.95 23.58
CA ARG A 43 -3.31 -17.52 24.88
C ARG A 43 -4.58 -17.96 25.60
N ASP A 44 -5.63 -17.14 25.53
CA ASP A 44 -6.92 -17.39 26.16
C ASP A 44 -7.64 -18.58 25.51
N LEU A 45 -7.44 -18.76 24.19
CA LEU A 45 -8.09 -19.82 23.41
C LEU A 45 -7.28 -21.11 23.29
N ARG A 46 -6.04 -21.15 23.80
CA ARG A 46 -5.10 -22.26 23.56
C ARG A 46 -5.58 -23.61 24.07
N PHE A 47 -6.26 -23.60 25.21
CA PHE A 47 -6.71 -24.81 25.88
C PHE A 47 -8.24 -24.95 25.93
N GLU A 48 -8.95 -24.07 25.23
CA GLU A 48 -10.40 -24.16 25.15
C GLU A 48 -10.82 -25.17 24.09
N ASN A 49 -11.63 -26.14 24.51
CA ASN A 49 -12.11 -27.23 23.66
C ASN A 49 -13.55 -26.98 23.16
N ASP A 50 -14.34 -26.21 23.90
CA ASP A 50 -15.71 -25.90 23.49
C ASP A 50 -15.77 -24.62 22.64
N MET A 51 -15.79 -24.81 21.35
CA MET A 51 -15.82 -23.71 20.37
C MET A 51 -17.16 -22.97 20.28
N ASN A 52 -18.21 -23.46 20.96
CA ASN A 52 -19.53 -22.84 20.95
C ASN A 52 -19.75 -21.88 22.12
N LYS A 53 -18.84 -21.84 23.09
CA LYS A 53 -18.92 -20.90 24.20
C LYS A 53 -18.92 -19.47 23.72
N PRO A 54 -19.66 -18.57 24.41
CA PRO A 54 -19.56 -17.13 24.18
C PRO A 54 -18.16 -16.63 24.57
N ILE A 55 -17.66 -15.63 23.81
CA ILE A 55 -16.31 -15.11 24.01
C ILE A 55 -16.12 -14.46 25.37
N GLU A 56 -17.17 -13.96 25.99
CA GLU A 56 -17.16 -13.33 27.32
C GLU A 56 -16.71 -14.27 28.43
N GLU A 57 -16.89 -15.59 28.29
CA GLU A 57 -16.44 -16.58 29.26
C GLU A 57 -14.92 -16.82 29.25
N VAL A 58 -14.27 -16.51 28.14
CA VAL A 58 -12.83 -16.79 27.94
C VAL A 58 -11.97 -15.54 27.77
N MET A 59 -12.58 -14.38 27.49
CA MET A 59 -11.85 -13.12 27.32
C MET A 59 -11.29 -12.61 28.64
N THR A 60 -10.17 -11.91 28.58
CA THR A 60 -9.68 -11.10 29.68
C THR A 60 -10.51 -9.81 29.77
N PHE A 61 -11.22 -9.58 30.89
CA PHE A 61 -12.05 -8.41 31.11
C PHE A 61 -11.68 -7.59 32.36
N LYS A 62 -10.91 -8.18 33.28
CA LYS A 62 -10.43 -7.48 34.49
C LYS A 62 -9.06 -6.87 34.24
N ASN A 63 -8.85 -5.65 34.75
CA ASN A 63 -7.54 -4.97 34.71
C ASN A 63 -6.93 -4.86 33.29
N ILE A 64 -7.77 -4.57 32.29
CA ILE A 64 -7.28 -4.37 30.91
C ILE A 64 -6.38 -3.14 30.92
N ILE A 65 -5.13 -3.34 30.49
CA ILE A 65 -4.18 -2.25 30.31
C ILE A 65 -4.46 -1.59 28.96
N THR A 66 -4.69 -0.28 28.99
CA THR A 66 -5.03 0.52 27.81
C THR A 66 -4.04 1.66 27.60
N GLY A 67 -3.97 2.17 26.39
CA GLY A 67 -3.28 3.41 26.02
C GLY A 67 -4.26 4.52 25.69
N SER A 68 -3.80 5.77 25.75
CA SER A 68 -4.59 6.95 25.34
C SER A 68 -4.35 7.28 23.86
N PRO A 69 -5.29 7.95 23.16
CA PRO A 69 -5.05 8.48 21.82
C PRO A 69 -3.82 9.40 21.78
N GLY A 70 -3.01 9.26 20.75
CA GLY A 70 -1.73 9.99 20.62
C GLY A 70 -0.54 9.37 21.35
N ILE A 71 -0.70 8.21 21.99
CA ILE A 71 0.43 7.48 22.59
C ILE A 71 1.47 7.13 21.53
N THR A 72 2.74 7.44 21.80
CA THR A 72 3.84 7.08 20.90
C THR A 72 4.20 5.60 21.03
N LEU A 73 4.76 5.02 19.96
CA LEU A 73 5.17 3.61 19.98
C LEU A 73 6.21 3.30 21.06
N LYS A 74 7.13 4.25 21.36
CA LYS A 74 8.08 4.09 22.48
C LYS A 74 7.40 4.06 23.85
N GLN A 75 6.35 4.83 24.05
CA GLN A 75 5.56 4.79 25.29
C GLN A 75 4.77 3.49 25.37
N ALA A 76 4.14 3.07 24.26
CA ALA A 76 3.43 1.80 24.18
C ALA A 76 4.36 0.61 24.47
N GLU A 77 5.57 0.60 23.92
CA GLU A 77 6.59 -0.41 24.20
C GLU A 77 6.87 -0.57 25.69
N LYS A 78 7.08 0.54 26.40
CA LYS A 78 7.31 0.51 27.85
C LYS A 78 6.12 -0.06 28.62
N ILE A 79 4.88 0.25 28.20
CA ILE A 79 3.67 -0.28 28.82
C ILE A 79 3.56 -1.79 28.57
N LEU A 80 3.76 -2.23 27.31
CA LEU A 80 3.75 -3.64 26.92
C LEU A 80 4.79 -4.45 27.73
N GLN A 81 6.01 -3.94 27.82
CA GLN A 81 7.12 -4.57 28.55
C GLN A 81 6.84 -4.64 30.05
N LYS A 82 6.44 -3.53 30.68
CA LYS A 82 6.15 -3.46 32.11
C LYS A 82 5.05 -4.46 32.52
N ASN A 83 4.02 -4.57 31.71
CA ASN A 83 2.85 -5.42 32.00
C ASN A 83 2.95 -6.83 31.38
N LYS A 84 4.03 -7.14 30.65
CA LYS A 84 4.26 -8.44 29.97
C LYS A 84 3.11 -8.83 29.06
N ILE A 85 2.55 -7.86 28.31
CA ILE A 85 1.47 -8.03 27.34
C ILE A 85 1.96 -7.74 25.93
N GLU A 86 1.30 -8.33 24.93
CA GLU A 86 1.67 -8.16 23.52
C GLU A 86 0.76 -7.20 22.76
N LYS A 87 -0.35 -6.80 23.37
CA LYS A 87 -1.39 -5.98 22.76
C LYS A 87 -1.86 -4.91 23.72
N LEU A 88 -1.92 -3.68 23.24
CA LEU A 88 -2.35 -2.51 23.99
C LEU A 88 -3.54 -1.88 23.27
N PRO A 89 -4.78 -2.12 23.70
CA PRO A 89 -5.93 -1.38 23.23
C PRO A 89 -5.76 0.11 23.50
N VAL A 90 -6.08 0.95 22.54
CA VAL A 90 -6.08 2.41 22.71
C VAL A 90 -7.53 2.86 22.79
N VAL A 91 -7.86 3.52 23.87
CA VAL A 91 -9.23 4.00 24.16
C VAL A 91 -9.26 5.51 24.39
N ASP A 92 -10.33 6.16 24.04
CA ASP A 92 -10.58 7.55 24.34
C ASP A 92 -11.03 7.77 25.80
N LYS A 93 -11.37 9.03 26.14
CA LYS A 93 -11.82 9.39 27.49
C LYS A 93 -13.13 8.72 27.90
N GLU A 94 -13.91 8.28 26.93
CA GLU A 94 -15.22 7.60 27.10
C GLU A 94 -15.06 6.06 27.07
N ASN A 95 -13.83 5.54 27.14
CA ASN A 95 -13.49 4.11 27.02
C ASN A 95 -13.86 3.50 25.65
N LYS A 96 -14.09 4.31 24.61
CA LYS A 96 -14.34 3.80 23.26
C LYS A 96 -13.03 3.39 22.61
N LEU A 97 -13.03 2.23 21.96
CA LEU A 97 -11.87 1.71 21.27
C LEU A 97 -11.58 2.53 20.01
N VAL A 98 -10.39 3.15 19.96
CA VAL A 98 -9.93 3.94 18.82
C VAL A 98 -8.76 3.29 18.09
N GLY A 99 -8.07 2.31 18.71
CA GLY A 99 -6.96 1.61 18.07
C GLY A 99 -6.44 0.42 18.87
N LEU A 100 -5.47 -0.26 18.29
CA LEU A 100 -4.74 -1.37 18.92
C LEU A 100 -3.28 -1.29 18.52
N ILE A 101 -2.37 -1.23 19.47
CA ILE A 101 -0.92 -1.32 19.26
C ILE A 101 -0.46 -2.70 19.70
N THR A 102 0.32 -3.38 18.86
CA THR A 102 0.83 -4.70 19.16
C THR A 102 2.36 -4.71 19.24
N PHE A 103 2.93 -5.69 19.94
CA PHE A 103 4.36 -5.92 19.94
C PHE A 103 4.93 -6.09 18.53
N ARG A 104 4.17 -6.73 17.62
CA ARG A 104 4.58 -6.90 16.22
C ARG A 104 4.73 -5.56 15.49
N ASP A 105 3.92 -4.57 15.80
CA ASP A 105 4.01 -3.24 15.17
C ASP A 105 5.31 -2.55 15.58
N ILE A 106 5.67 -2.65 16.87
CA ILE A 106 6.94 -2.12 17.41
C ILE A 106 8.13 -2.87 16.79
N GLN A 107 8.07 -4.20 16.78
CA GLN A 107 9.13 -5.04 16.20
C GLN A 107 9.37 -4.73 14.71
N LYS A 108 8.30 -4.52 13.92
CA LYS A 108 8.42 -4.15 12.50
C LYS A 108 9.14 -2.81 12.29
N ILE A 109 9.01 -1.87 13.20
CA ILE A 109 9.73 -0.60 13.12
C ILE A 109 11.21 -0.82 13.35
N THR A 110 11.56 -1.61 14.35
CA THR A 110 12.97 -1.94 14.65
C THR A 110 13.62 -2.75 13.55
N LEU A 111 12.92 -3.74 12.99
CA LEU A 111 13.44 -4.59 11.92
C LEU A 111 13.51 -3.91 10.56
N LYS A 112 12.63 -2.92 10.31
CA LYS A 112 12.54 -2.20 9.03
C LYS A 112 12.47 -0.69 9.26
N PRO A 113 13.56 -0.05 9.73
CA PRO A 113 13.56 1.37 10.09
C PRO A 113 13.39 2.28 8.87
N SER A 114 13.87 1.86 7.70
CA SER A 114 13.80 2.61 6.44
C SER A 114 12.47 2.47 5.68
N SER A 115 11.48 1.75 6.22
CA SER A 115 10.16 1.66 5.58
C SER A 115 9.47 3.02 5.57
N ASN A 116 8.86 3.38 4.43
CA ASN A 116 8.08 4.61 4.31
C ASN A 116 6.75 4.49 5.09
N LYS A 117 6.69 5.17 6.23
CA LYS A 117 5.56 5.10 7.17
C LYS A 117 5.02 6.49 7.46
N ASP A 118 3.75 6.52 7.84
CA ASP A 118 3.11 7.71 8.40
C ASP A 118 3.46 7.89 9.90
N GLU A 119 2.94 8.93 10.52
CA GLU A 119 3.14 9.23 11.94
C GLU A 119 2.60 8.15 12.89
N PHE A 120 1.64 7.33 12.42
CA PHE A 120 1.06 6.20 13.16
C PHE A 120 1.82 4.89 12.93
N GLY A 121 2.92 4.90 12.17
CA GLY A 121 3.71 3.71 11.84
C GLY A 121 3.08 2.79 10.77
N ARG A 122 2.05 3.25 10.04
CA ARG A 122 1.44 2.53 8.93
C ARG A 122 2.23 2.80 7.64
N LEU A 123 2.35 1.79 6.78
CA LEU A 123 2.96 1.98 5.47
C LEU A 123 2.15 2.98 4.65
N ARG A 124 2.83 3.94 4.04
CA ARG A 124 2.19 4.87 3.11
C ARG A 124 1.77 4.13 1.84
N VAL A 125 0.60 4.50 1.33
CA VAL A 125 -0.03 3.86 0.17
C VAL A 125 -0.48 4.89 -0.85
N ALA A 126 -0.34 4.53 -2.12
CA ALA A 126 -0.89 5.30 -3.23
C ALA A 126 -1.87 4.44 -4.03
N ALA A 127 -2.88 5.07 -4.60
CA ALA A 127 -3.88 4.38 -5.39
C ALA A 127 -4.06 5.04 -6.76
N ALA A 128 -4.20 4.20 -7.81
CA ALA A 128 -4.39 4.67 -9.17
C ALA A 128 -5.83 5.12 -9.45
N ILE A 129 -5.95 6.22 -10.19
CA ILE A 129 -7.18 6.71 -10.79
C ILE A 129 -6.98 7.01 -12.27
N GLY A 130 -8.06 7.00 -13.05
CA GLY A 130 -8.04 7.35 -14.47
C GLY A 130 -8.44 8.81 -14.73
N VAL A 131 -8.80 9.14 -15.97
CA VAL A 131 -9.08 10.50 -16.44
C VAL A 131 -10.53 10.78 -16.84
N GLY A 132 -11.45 9.83 -16.71
CA GLY A 132 -12.84 9.99 -17.13
C GLY A 132 -13.83 9.40 -16.15
N GLY A 133 -15.13 9.59 -16.40
CA GLY A 133 -16.22 9.00 -15.61
C GLY A 133 -16.13 9.33 -14.11
N ASP A 134 -16.26 8.30 -13.28
CA ASP A 134 -16.41 8.42 -11.81
C ASP A 134 -15.08 8.56 -11.05
N ASN A 135 -13.98 8.94 -11.74
CA ASN A 135 -12.66 8.96 -11.10
C ASN A 135 -12.54 9.96 -9.94
N LEU A 136 -13.29 11.07 -9.98
CA LEU A 136 -13.32 12.01 -8.85
C LEU A 136 -14.05 11.41 -7.63
N GLU A 137 -15.15 10.68 -7.86
CA GLU A 137 -15.85 9.97 -6.77
C GLU A 137 -15.02 8.81 -6.24
N ARG A 138 -14.31 8.08 -7.11
CA ARG A 138 -13.32 7.10 -6.69
C ARG A 138 -12.22 7.74 -5.83
N CYS A 139 -11.70 8.90 -6.24
CA CYS A 139 -10.71 9.65 -5.46
C CYS A 139 -11.24 10.02 -4.07
N LYS A 140 -12.49 10.47 -3.98
CA LYS A 140 -13.15 10.78 -2.72
C LYS A 140 -13.28 9.57 -1.78
N MET A 141 -13.62 8.40 -2.33
CA MET A 141 -13.65 7.16 -1.54
C MET A 141 -12.26 6.75 -1.04
N LEU A 142 -11.23 6.87 -1.89
CA LEU A 142 -9.85 6.60 -1.53
C LEU A 142 -9.36 7.55 -0.43
N TYR A 143 -9.63 8.85 -0.56
CA TYR A 143 -9.31 9.87 0.44
C TYR A 143 -9.96 9.57 1.81
N LYS A 144 -11.26 9.22 1.81
CA LYS A 144 -11.97 8.79 3.03
C LYS A 144 -11.40 7.51 3.64
N SER A 145 -10.79 6.65 2.84
CA SER A 145 -10.14 5.42 3.29
C SER A 145 -8.71 5.64 3.81
N GLY A 146 -8.19 6.89 3.73
CA GLY A 146 -6.88 7.26 4.25
C GLY A 146 -5.73 6.94 3.30
N VAL A 147 -5.92 7.10 1.98
CA VAL A 147 -4.82 7.02 1.01
C VAL A 147 -3.89 8.24 1.19
N ASP A 148 -2.58 8.00 1.08
CA ASP A 148 -1.59 9.08 1.22
C ASP A 148 -1.38 9.85 -0.09
N ALA A 149 -1.51 9.17 -1.24
CA ALA A 149 -1.37 9.79 -2.56
C ALA A 149 -2.28 9.13 -3.59
N VAL A 150 -2.66 9.88 -4.63
CA VAL A 150 -3.29 9.32 -5.82
C VAL A 150 -2.38 9.42 -7.02
N VAL A 151 -2.41 8.38 -7.86
CA VAL A 151 -1.66 8.32 -9.11
C VAL A 151 -2.62 8.39 -10.27
N ILE A 152 -2.57 9.49 -11.03
CA ILE A 152 -3.29 9.61 -12.30
C ILE A 152 -2.47 8.86 -13.34
N ASP A 153 -2.88 7.60 -13.58
CA ASP A 153 -2.12 6.65 -14.39
C ASP A 153 -2.71 6.53 -15.80
N THR A 154 -1.94 6.97 -16.79
CA THR A 154 -2.34 6.98 -18.19
C THR A 154 -1.18 6.55 -19.09
N ALA A 155 -1.52 6.05 -20.28
CA ALA A 155 -0.51 5.70 -21.29
C ALA A 155 0.30 6.93 -21.74
N HIS A 156 -0.33 8.12 -21.72
CA HIS A 156 0.30 9.40 -22.08
C HIS A 156 -0.37 10.54 -21.34
N ALA A 157 0.35 11.19 -20.43
CA ALA A 157 -0.23 12.19 -19.53
C ALA A 157 -0.27 13.63 -20.11
N HIS A 158 0.37 13.90 -21.23
CA HIS A 158 0.36 15.24 -21.84
C HIS A 158 -0.96 15.50 -22.59
N THR A 159 -2.08 15.51 -21.86
CA THR A 159 -3.43 15.68 -22.41
C THR A 159 -4.28 16.63 -21.58
N LYS A 160 -5.29 17.27 -22.22
CA LYS A 160 -6.21 18.17 -21.53
C LYS A 160 -7.05 17.46 -20.46
N SER A 161 -7.37 16.17 -20.66
CA SER A 161 -8.14 15.37 -19.70
C SER A 161 -7.34 15.11 -18.41
N VAL A 162 -6.04 14.83 -18.52
CA VAL A 162 -5.15 14.70 -17.35
C VAL A 162 -5.03 16.02 -16.61
N LEU A 163 -4.86 17.14 -17.33
CA LEU A 163 -4.82 18.46 -16.71
C LEU A 163 -6.09 18.77 -15.91
N LYS A 164 -7.25 18.42 -16.47
CA LYS A 164 -8.55 18.65 -15.84
C LYS A 164 -8.65 17.87 -14.53
N ILE A 165 -8.40 16.54 -14.55
CA ILE A 165 -8.55 15.71 -13.35
C ILE A 165 -7.55 16.11 -12.26
N ILE A 166 -6.32 16.53 -12.59
CA ILE A 166 -5.36 17.05 -11.61
C ILE A 166 -5.96 18.26 -10.88
N LYS A 167 -6.47 19.23 -11.62
CA LYS A 167 -7.09 20.43 -11.06
C LYS A 167 -8.31 20.12 -10.21
N ASP A 168 -9.17 19.21 -10.66
CA ASP A 168 -10.38 18.81 -9.94
C ASP A 168 -10.02 18.10 -8.62
N VAL A 169 -9.01 17.23 -8.62
CA VAL A 169 -8.52 16.55 -7.42
C VAL A 169 -7.89 17.55 -6.44
N LYS A 170 -6.96 18.40 -6.91
CA LYS A 170 -6.31 19.39 -6.05
C LYS A 170 -7.27 20.43 -5.48
N LYS A 171 -8.31 20.78 -6.23
CA LYS A 171 -9.38 21.66 -5.73
C LYS A 171 -10.21 20.99 -4.63
N SER A 172 -10.52 19.69 -4.79
CA SER A 172 -11.38 18.96 -3.86
C SER A 172 -10.64 18.44 -2.63
N PHE A 173 -9.35 18.15 -2.76
CA PHE A 173 -8.47 17.55 -1.74
C PHE A 173 -7.09 18.22 -1.78
N PRO A 174 -6.97 19.46 -1.24
CA PRO A 174 -5.71 20.24 -1.33
C PRO A 174 -4.49 19.56 -0.69
N ASP A 175 -4.72 18.79 0.37
CA ASP A 175 -3.67 18.12 1.15
C ASP A 175 -3.28 16.74 0.57
N LEU A 176 -4.00 16.28 -0.46
CA LEU A 176 -3.72 14.97 -1.07
C LEU A 176 -2.60 15.10 -2.11
N ASP A 177 -1.56 14.28 -1.97
CA ASP A 177 -0.49 14.22 -2.96
C ASP A 177 -0.99 13.61 -4.27
N VAL A 178 -0.66 14.26 -5.38
CA VAL A 178 -1.05 13.86 -6.74
C VAL A 178 0.17 13.59 -7.59
N VAL A 179 0.34 12.32 -7.99
CA VAL A 179 1.33 11.90 -8.97
C VAL A 179 0.64 11.71 -10.31
N ALA A 180 1.19 12.23 -11.40
CA ALA A 180 0.61 12.03 -12.72
C ALA A 180 1.63 11.47 -13.72
N GLY A 181 1.17 10.62 -14.61
CA GLY A 181 2.00 10.01 -15.66
C GLY A 181 1.19 9.15 -16.65
N ASN A 182 1.86 8.61 -17.69
CA ASN A 182 3.32 8.68 -17.86
C ASN A 182 3.72 9.75 -18.87
N VAL A 183 4.92 10.26 -18.68
CA VAL A 183 5.58 11.20 -19.58
C VAL A 183 7.00 10.75 -19.91
N ALA A 184 7.62 11.35 -20.95
CA ALA A 184 9.01 11.09 -21.32
C ALA A 184 9.76 12.36 -21.72
N THR A 185 9.07 13.50 -21.90
CA THR A 185 9.67 14.74 -22.41
C THR A 185 9.64 15.86 -21.38
N ALA A 186 10.55 16.81 -21.52
CA ALA A 186 10.63 18.02 -20.70
C ALA A 186 9.34 18.87 -20.78
N GLU A 187 8.76 18.97 -21.97
CA GLU A 187 7.54 19.75 -22.19
C GLU A 187 6.35 19.15 -21.44
N ALA A 188 6.18 17.82 -21.52
CA ALA A 188 5.12 17.11 -20.82
C ALA A 188 5.29 17.24 -19.29
N ALA A 189 6.51 17.14 -18.79
CA ALA A 189 6.79 17.35 -17.35
C ALA A 189 6.42 18.75 -16.89
N LYS A 190 6.84 19.79 -17.64
CA LYS A 190 6.47 21.19 -17.34
C LYS A 190 4.96 21.43 -17.43
N PHE A 191 4.29 20.76 -18.36
CA PHE A 191 2.83 20.82 -18.49
C PHE A 191 2.11 20.30 -17.24
N LEU A 192 2.56 19.15 -16.71
CA LEU A 192 2.02 18.58 -15.47
C LEU A 192 2.38 19.44 -14.24
N ALA A 193 3.60 19.94 -14.17
CA ALA A 193 4.04 20.85 -13.10
C ALA A 193 3.14 22.08 -12.97
N LYS A 194 2.79 22.71 -14.10
CA LYS A 194 1.85 23.85 -14.13
C LYS A 194 0.43 23.48 -13.69
N ALA A 195 0.07 22.22 -13.72
CA ALA A 195 -1.23 21.72 -13.23
C ALA A 195 -1.28 21.56 -11.71
N GLY A 196 -0.11 21.58 -11.03
CA GLY A 196 0.00 21.49 -9.57
C GLY A 196 0.17 20.05 -9.06
N VAL A 197 0.87 19.17 -9.81
CA VAL A 197 1.22 17.83 -9.33
C VAL A 197 2.35 17.89 -8.31
N ASP A 198 2.38 16.93 -7.40
CA ASP A 198 3.45 16.72 -6.42
C ASP A 198 4.51 15.74 -6.92
N GLY A 199 4.14 14.93 -7.90
CA GLY A 199 5.08 13.99 -8.54
C GLY A 199 4.74 13.69 -10.00
N VAL A 200 5.77 13.32 -10.77
CA VAL A 200 5.67 12.97 -12.19
C VAL A 200 6.18 11.56 -12.41
N LYS A 201 5.38 10.71 -13.03
CA LYS A 201 5.74 9.33 -13.37
C LYS A 201 6.27 9.26 -14.80
N VAL A 202 7.51 8.78 -14.96
CA VAL A 202 8.30 8.84 -16.18
C VAL A 202 8.53 7.46 -16.77
N GLY A 203 8.14 7.29 -18.03
CA GLY A 203 8.37 6.06 -18.78
C GLY A 203 7.30 5.80 -19.83
N ILE A 204 7.69 5.78 -21.11
CA ILE A 204 6.82 5.43 -22.24
C ILE A 204 7.37 4.17 -22.89
N GLY A 205 6.66 3.06 -22.70
CA GLY A 205 6.99 1.78 -23.29
C GLY A 205 8.15 0.96 -22.70
N PRO A 206 8.78 1.28 -21.54
CA PRO A 206 9.91 0.51 -21.04
C PRO A 206 9.52 -0.75 -20.24
N GLY A 207 8.25 -0.91 -19.88
CA GLY A 207 7.79 -2.04 -19.09
C GLY A 207 8.04 -3.39 -19.78
N SER A 208 8.35 -4.42 -18.99
CA SER A 208 8.71 -5.74 -19.53
C SER A 208 7.57 -6.44 -20.29
N ILE A 209 6.34 -6.10 -19.95
CA ILE A 209 5.12 -6.63 -20.59
C ILE A 209 4.48 -5.60 -21.52
N CYS A 210 5.01 -4.36 -21.58
CA CYS A 210 4.47 -3.31 -22.41
C CYS A 210 4.67 -3.63 -23.90
N THR A 211 3.59 -3.59 -24.66
CA THR A 211 3.59 -3.83 -26.11
C THR A 211 3.61 -2.53 -26.94
N THR A 212 3.55 -1.36 -26.31
CA THR A 212 3.48 -0.06 -26.98
C THR A 212 4.61 0.14 -28.00
N ARG A 213 5.83 -0.24 -27.67
CA ARG A 213 6.99 -0.13 -28.59
C ARG A 213 6.88 -1.06 -29.79
N ILE A 214 6.26 -2.23 -29.62
CA ILE A 214 6.15 -3.25 -30.67
C ILE A 214 4.93 -2.99 -31.54
N VAL A 215 3.78 -2.71 -30.92
CA VAL A 215 2.50 -2.58 -31.62
C VAL A 215 2.29 -1.16 -32.18
N ALA A 216 2.57 -0.14 -31.35
CA ALA A 216 2.36 1.26 -31.76
C ALA A 216 3.63 1.94 -32.27
N GLY A 217 4.79 1.32 -32.16
CA GLY A 217 6.08 1.93 -32.52
C GLY A 217 6.47 3.12 -31.65
N VAL A 218 5.79 3.31 -30.51
CA VAL A 218 5.98 4.48 -29.64
C VAL A 218 6.76 4.07 -28.39
N GLY A 219 7.79 4.83 -28.04
CA GLY A 219 8.59 4.62 -26.85
C GLY A 219 9.70 5.64 -26.74
N TYR A 220 10.30 5.69 -25.56
CA TYR A 220 11.43 6.57 -25.28
C TYR A 220 12.48 5.81 -24.45
N PRO A 221 13.82 6.02 -24.69
CA PRO A 221 14.85 5.43 -23.85
C PRO A 221 14.70 5.93 -22.42
N GLN A 222 14.56 4.99 -21.46
CA GLN A 222 14.12 5.32 -20.09
C GLN A 222 15.09 6.26 -19.37
N LEU A 223 16.39 6.02 -19.48
CA LEU A 223 17.39 6.86 -18.81
C LEU A 223 17.39 8.29 -19.35
N SER A 224 17.24 8.43 -20.67
CA SER A 224 17.11 9.75 -21.32
C SER A 224 15.83 10.46 -20.91
N ALA A 225 14.70 9.72 -20.79
CA ALA A 225 13.44 10.30 -20.32
C ALA A 225 13.58 10.85 -18.88
N ILE A 226 14.19 10.09 -17.99
CA ILE A 226 14.43 10.51 -16.59
C ILE A 226 15.28 11.78 -16.56
N ASN A 227 16.41 11.78 -17.27
CA ASN A 227 17.32 12.92 -17.31
C ASN A 227 16.66 14.18 -17.90
N ASN A 228 15.87 14.04 -18.97
CA ASN A 228 15.14 15.17 -19.57
C ASN A 228 14.12 15.77 -18.62
N VAL A 229 13.34 14.92 -17.93
CA VAL A 229 12.35 15.35 -16.94
C VAL A 229 13.02 15.96 -15.71
N TYR A 230 14.11 15.37 -15.22
CA TYR A 230 14.88 15.91 -14.10
C TYR A 230 15.39 17.32 -14.40
N ASN A 231 16.03 17.51 -15.55
CA ASN A 231 16.54 18.84 -15.93
C ASN A 231 15.41 19.87 -16.08
N ALA A 232 14.22 19.43 -16.53
CA ALA A 232 13.06 20.30 -16.69
C ALA A 232 12.39 20.70 -15.38
N LEU A 233 12.46 19.86 -14.34
CA LEU A 233 11.82 20.04 -13.03
C LEU A 233 12.80 20.38 -11.93
N LYS A 234 14.09 20.50 -12.22
CA LYS A 234 15.13 20.81 -11.22
C LYS A 234 14.77 22.08 -10.44
N GLY A 235 14.75 21.96 -9.10
CA GLY A 235 14.42 23.06 -8.20
C GLY A 235 12.92 23.35 -8.03
N SER A 236 12.03 22.58 -8.67
CA SER A 236 10.57 22.74 -8.52
C SER A 236 9.98 22.08 -7.26
N GLY A 237 10.71 21.17 -6.61
CA GLY A 237 10.19 20.36 -5.50
C GLY A 237 9.28 19.21 -5.92
N ILE A 238 9.07 19.00 -7.24
CA ILE A 238 8.22 17.92 -7.77
C ILE A 238 9.05 16.63 -7.87
N SER A 239 8.58 15.57 -7.25
CA SER A 239 9.24 14.27 -7.24
C SER A 239 9.12 13.53 -8.59
N ILE A 240 10.15 12.75 -8.93
CA ILE A 240 10.24 11.98 -10.17
C ILE A 240 10.23 10.49 -9.87
N VAL A 241 9.23 9.79 -10.41
CA VAL A 241 9.09 8.34 -10.31
C VAL A 241 9.53 7.71 -11.63
N ALA A 242 10.62 6.96 -11.66
CA ALA A 242 11.04 6.20 -12.84
C ALA A 242 10.23 4.91 -12.95
N ASP A 243 9.36 4.82 -13.96
CA ASP A 243 8.43 3.71 -14.14
C ASP A 243 8.83 2.83 -15.33
N GLY A 244 9.19 1.59 -15.05
CA GLY A 244 9.53 0.58 -16.02
C GLY A 244 11.00 0.56 -16.47
N GLY A 245 11.37 -0.51 -17.17
CA GLY A 245 12.72 -0.69 -17.68
C GLY A 245 13.74 -1.27 -16.69
N VAL A 246 13.37 -1.42 -15.42
CA VAL A 246 14.22 -1.99 -14.37
C VAL A 246 14.20 -3.52 -14.45
N LYS A 247 15.30 -4.11 -14.87
CA LYS A 247 15.49 -5.57 -14.99
C LYS A 247 16.41 -6.13 -13.90
N HIS A 248 17.38 -5.34 -13.48
CA HIS A 248 18.40 -5.68 -12.49
C HIS A 248 18.50 -4.59 -11.42
N THR A 249 19.05 -4.94 -10.26
CA THR A 249 19.25 -3.98 -9.14
C THR A 249 20.10 -2.77 -9.54
N GLY A 250 21.10 -2.96 -10.40
CA GLY A 250 21.92 -1.85 -10.93
C GLY A 250 21.13 -0.83 -11.76
N ASP A 251 19.98 -1.22 -12.32
CA ASP A 251 19.13 -0.27 -13.08
C ASP A 251 18.42 0.70 -12.14
N ILE A 252 18.13 0.30 -10.90
CA ILE A 252 17.62 1.19 -9.85
C ILE A 252 18.62 2.31 -9.58
N THR A 253 19.87 1.94 -9.33
CA THR A 253 20.96 2.92 -9.08
C THR A 253 21.14 3.87 -10.26
N LYS A 254 21.09 3.39 -11.50
CA LYS A 254 21.19 4.24 -12.70
C LYS A 254 20.02 5.21 -12.81
N ALA A 255 18.77 4.77 -12.49
CA ALA A 255 17.60 5.64 -12.54
C ALA A 255 17.71 6.76 -11.51
N ILE A 256 18.13 6.44 -10.27
CA ILE A 256 18.34 7.45 -9.21
C ILE A 256 19.49 8.41 -9.62
N ALA A 257 20.61 7.89 -10.12
CA ALA A 257 21.72 8.74 -10.59
C ALA A 257 21.34 9.66 -11.75
N ALA A 258 20.36 9.25 -12.58
CA ALA A 258 19.83 10.07 -13.67
C ALA A 258 18.84 11.15 -13.20
N GLY A 259 18.47 11.18 -11.91
CA GLY A 259 17.64 12.20 -11.30
C GLY A 259 16.23 11.72 -10.89
N ALA A 260 15.96 10.43 -10.84
CA ALA A 260 14.73 9.92 -10.24
C ALA A 260 14.83 9.93 -8.71
N ASP A 261 13.76 10.31 -8.02
CA ASP A 261 13.67 10.24 -6.56
C ASP A 261 13.30 8.83 -6.09
N CYS A 262 12.52 8.10 -6.89
CA CYS A 262 12.18 6.71 -6.64
C CYS A 262 11.92 5.94 -7.94
N VAL A 263 11.81 4.60 -7.83
CA VAL A 263 11.55 3.73 -8.97
C VAL A 263 10.31 2.87 -8.73
N MET A 264 9.53 2.67 -9.78
CA MET A 264 8.42 1.73 -9.78
C MET A 264 8.88 0.38 -10.31
N LEU A 265 8.77 -0.65 -9.48
CA LEU A 265 9.17 -2.02 -9.78
C LEU A 265 7.95 -2.88 -10.07
N GLY A 266 7.92 -3.50 -11.24
CA GLY A 266 6.88 -4.46 -11.62
C GLY A 266 7.46 -5.88 -11.71
N SER A 267 8.10 -6.17 -12.85
CA SER A 267 8.57 -7.53 -13.17
C SER A 267 9.62 -8.10 -12.21
N MET A 268 10.40 -7.28 -11.54
CA MET A 268 11.36 -7.75 -10.54
C MET A 268 10.66 -8.42 -9.34
N LEU A 269 9.48 -7.94 -8.97
CA LEU A 269 8.68 -8.45 -7.86
C LEU A 269 7.65 -9.50 -8.27
N ALA A 270 7.43 -9.69 -9.57
CA ALA A 270 6.41 -10.60 -10.08
C ALA A 270 6.65 -12.08 -9.73
N GLY A 271 7.89 -12.48 -9.44
CA GLY A 271 8.26 -13.83 -9.05
C GLY A 271 8.32 -14.07 -7.54
N THR A 272 7.94 -13.10 -6.70
CA THR A 272 7.92 -13.27 -5.24
C THR A 272 6.74 -14.12 -4.79
N LEU A 273 6.81 -14.73 -3.60
CA LEU A 273 5.72 -15.54 -3.04
C LEU A 273 4.45 -14.71 -2.81
N GLU A 274 4.60 -13.45 -2.42
CA GLU A 274 3.52 -12.50 -2.12
C GLU A 274 2.82 -11.97 -3.37
N SER A 275 3.46 -12.06 -4.53
CA SER A 275 2.89 -11.58 -5.78
C SER A 275 1.68 -12.44 -6.18
N PRO A 276 0.60 -11.84 -6.70
CA PRO A 276 -0.52 -12.59 -7.25
C PRO A 276 -0.09 -13.36 -8.51
N GLY A 277 -0.86 -14.36 -8.88
CA GLY A 277 -0.62 -15.20 -10.05
C GLY A 277 -0.44 -16.67 -9.68
N GLU A 278 -0.83 -17.52 -10.61
CA GLU A 278 -0.72 -18.95 -10.43
C GLU A 278 0.75 -19.41 -10.49
N THR A 279 1.08 -20.34 -9.61
CA THR A 279 2.38 -21.01 -9.64
C THR A 279 2.29 -22.21 -10.57
N ILE A 280 3.10 -22.21 -11.61
CA ILE A 280 3.19 -23.32 -12.57
C ILE A 280 4.59 -23.93 -12.53
N ILE A 281 4.65 -25.22 -12.88
CA ILE A 281 5.93 -25.94 -13.06
C ILE A 281 6.18 -26.04 -14.57
N TYR A 282 7.31 -25.49 -15.00
CA TYR A 282 7.75 -25.55 -16.38
C TYR A 282 9.22 -25.96 -16.41
N GLU A 283 9.57 -26.98 -17.18
CA GLU A 283 10.93 -27.55 -17.23
C GLU A 283 11.56 -27.81 -15.84
N GLY A 284 10.77 -28.38 -14.92
CA GLY A 284 11.22 -28.71 -13.55
C GLY A 284 11.46 -27.52 -12.63
N ARG A 285 11.09 -26.30 -13.04
CA ARG A 285 11.24 -25.08 -12.25
C ARG A 285 9.88 -24.43 -11.97
N LYS A 286 9.78 -23.77 -10.82
CA LYS A 286 8.57 -23.01 -10.43
C LYS A 286 8.58 -21.63 -11.05
N PHE A 287 7.49 -21.27 -11.70
CA PHE A 287 7.24 -19.94 -12.27
C PHE A 287 5.91 -19.39 -11.76
N LYS A 288 5.78 -18.08 -11.75
CA LYS A 288 4.51 -17.37 -11.59
C LYS A 288 4.07 -16.78 -12.92
N THR A 289 2.77 -16.86 -13.19
CA THR A 289 2.15 -16.12 -14.28
C THR A 289 2.14 -14.63 -13.92
N TYR A 290 2.48 -13.79 -14.88
CA TYR A 290 2.58 -12.35 -14.70
C TYR A 290 2.04 -11.62 -15.91
N ARG A 291 1.14 -10.67 -15.68
CA ARG A 291 0.60 -9.77 -16.71
C ARG A 291 0.53 -8.33 -16.19
N GLY A 292 0.47 -7.35 -17.08
CA GLY A 292 0.29 -5.95 -16.72
C GLY A 292 -1.14 -5.62 -16.31
N MET A 293 -1.28 -4.58 -15.53
CA MET A 293 -2.57 -4.11 -15.02
C MET A 293 -3.19 -2.99 -15.86
N GLY A 294 -2.46 -2.41 -16.82
CA GLY A 294 -2.79 -1.14 -17.42
C GLY A 294 -3.56 -1.21 -18.74
N LEU A 295 -3.74 -2.39 -19.35
CA LEU A 295 -4.47 -2.51 -20.59
C LEU A 295 -5.73 -3.33 -20.38
N SER A 296 -6.83 -2.71 -20.74
CA SER A 296 -8.18 -3.13 -20.46
C SER A 296 -8.44 -4.61 -20.70
N LEU A 297 -9.18 -5.18 -19.79
CA LEU A 297 -9.81 -6.49 -19.83
C LEU A 297 -10.70 -6.76 -21.07
N ILE A 298 -10.79 -5.81 -22.01
CA ILE A 298 -11.89 -5.85 -22.95
C ILE A 298 -11.57 -6.54 -24.28
N HIS A 299 -10.35 -6.48 -24.84
CA HIS A 299 -10.18 -7.01 -26.22
C HIS A 299 -8.78 -7.52 -26.62
N ILE A 300 -7.75 -7.46 -25.80
CA ILE A 300 -6.43 -7.97 -26.19
C ILE A 300 -5.86 -8.74 -25.01
N SER A 301 -5.62 -10.02 -25.21
CA SER A 301 -4.85 -10.83 -24.27
C SER A 301 -3.45 -10.20 -24.12
N GLU A 302 -3.21 -9.54 -23.00
CA GLU A 302 -1.85 -9.12 -22.68
C GLU A 302 -0.94 -10.35 -22.64
N PRO A 303 0.30 -10.24 -23.14
CA PRO A 303 1.21 -11.38 -23.10
C PRO A 303 1.45 -11.76 -21.64
N THR A 304 1.00 -12.93 -21.27
CA THR A 304 1.35 -13.54 -19.99
C THR A 304 2.78 -14.02 -20.08
N ARG A 305 3.63 -13.56 -19.18
CA ARG A 305 5.02 -13.99 -19.09
C ARG A 305 5.25 -14.82 -17.85
N LEU A 306 6.07 -15.85 -17.99
CA LEU A 306 6.51 -16.66 -16.89
C LEU A 306 7.68 -15.98 -16.17
N ARG A 307 7.63 -15.93 -14.84
CA ARG A 307 8.73 -15.47 -13.99
C ARG A 307 9.12 -16.56 -13.01
N ARG A 308 10.40 -16.87 -12.97
CA ARG A 308 10.95 -17.82 -11.99
C ARG A 308 10.69 -17.27 -10.58
N ILE A 309 10.24 -18.13 -9.69
CA ILE A 309 10.09 -17.79 -8.28
C ILE A 309 11.49 -17.61 -7.69
N SER A 310 11.76 -16.42 -7.18
CA SER A 310 12.98 -16.08 -6.47
C SER A 310 12.61 -15.35 -5.19
N TYR A 311 13.42 -15.53 -4.16
CA TYR A 311 13.30 -14.72 -2.96
C TYR A 311 13.87 -13.34 -3.27
N ALA A 312 13.08 -12.29 -3.07
CA ALA A 312 13.57 -10.93 -3.16
C ALA A 312 14.35 -10.63 -1.87
N VAL A 313 15.67 -10.64 -1.97
CA VAL A 313 16.54 -10.11 -0.92
C VAL A 313 16.82 -8.65 -1.28
N PHE A 314 16.18 -7.73 -0.60
CA PHE A 314 16.54 -6.32 -0.62
C PHE A 314 17.43 -6.05 0.58
N CYS A 315 18.69 -5.76 0.31
CA CYS A 315 19.62 -5.22 1.31
C CYS A 315 19.35 -3.73 1.53
#